data_21df9858a81dec598e408eb79f398818
#
_entry.id   21df9858a81dec598e408eb79f398818
#
_cell.length_a   1.000
_cell.length_b   1.000
_cell.length_c   1.000
_cell.angle_alpha   90.00
_cell.angle_beta   90.00
_cell.angle_gamma   90.00
#
_symmetry.space_group_name_H-M   'P 1'
#
loop_
_entity.id
_entity.type
_entity.pdbx_description
1 polymer ?
#
loop_
_entity_poly.entity_id
_entity_poly.type
_entity_poly.pdbx_seq_one_letter_code
_entity_poly.pdbx_strand_id
1 'polypeptide(L)'
;MGSKLLTNRLGSLLALALVLACSAAQAASEPDTLVIGYHRTANNFYPGANSALPNIMVNMLLYDSLVIHDHKGNLHPALAKSWEKSNDGLTWTFKLRDDVKFHSGRKFTAADVKAHFDTWKSLPTAMKIDALEEVKILDDYTVQCRLKYPTLVFLTMISQTEWSYSGIPDAEAVKKYGKDYGVLPESVSGTGPFVLKKWVRAQAIELERNPDYKWGSKIYQNAGPAHLKKVIIKTIPEEAARSAALERQEIDIDLSLSTKDAPRLKGKMGLAVLATPQLTVHTIGFNHKKPMWQDEKVRKAFMHAVDQKAIVTVAYNGFAEPAQGFFPEAMPGNLPKEEMAKIFPTYNPDLARKLLDEAGWKMGSGNVRVKDGVPLRFTIYVYTETQAQLATVLQEQFRKIGADPAVKLMEYAAWQKAMREYEHDMRYVDGTTSSPDGASYWYVCNSIPYPNHVYWCDEKTDEFYKTTQTTLNERERLKAFGEFERRLIEKAVIIPMPHTMMMVGVWDTVKDLNLHPVHGIYKLLDAKKPGK
;
A
#
# COMPACT_ATOMS: atom_id res chain seq x y z
N MET A 1 -18.31 -3.85 -55.09
CA MET A 1 -18.94 -4.56 -53.97
C MET A 1 -18.19 -4.44 -52.62
N GLY A 2 -17.17 -3.61 -52.52
CA GLY A 2 -16.30 -3.51 -51.31
C GLY A 2 -16.60 -2.37 -50.33
N SER A 3 -17.47 -1.42 -50.63
CA SER A 3 -17.66 -0.22 -49.77
C SER A 3 -18.81 -0.28 -48.77
N LYS A 4 -19.76 -1.21 -48.90
CA LYS A 4 -20.90 -1.35 -47.98
C LYS A 4 -20.61 -2.21 -46.76
N LEU A 5 -19.54 -3.00 -46.73
CA LEU A 5 -19.18 -3.85 -45.57
C LEU A 5 -18.34 -3.11 -44.51
N LEU A 6 -17.61 -2.04 -44.88
CA LEU A 6 -16.83 -1.26 -43.90
C LEU A 6 -17.71 -0.28 -43.11
N THR A 7 -18.75 0.29 -43.70
CA THR A 7 -19.65 1.24 -43.02
C THR A 7 -20.52 0.57 -41.95
N ASN A 8 -20.90 -0.71 -42.14
CA ASN A 8 -21.68 -1.43 -41.12
C ASN A 8 -20.87 -1.88 -39.89
N ARG A 9 -19.55 -2.09 -40.04
CA ARG A 9 -18.70 -2.44 -38.87
C ARG A 9 -18.34 -1.23 -38.02
N LEU A 10 -18.13 -0.06 -38.61
CA LEU A 10 -17.92 1.18 -37.85
C LEU A 10 -19.20 1.64 -37.13
N GLY A 11 -20.37 1.50 -37.75
CA GLY A 11 -21.65 1.82 -37.14
C GLY A 11 -21.95 0.92 -35.93
N SER A 12 -21.63 -0.37 -35.99
CA SER A 12 -21.85 -1.31 -34.92
C SER A 12 -20.89 -1.08 -33.74
N LEU A 13 -19.65 -0.69 -33.98
CA LEU A 13 -18.68 -0.35 -32.94
C LEU A 13 -19.01 0.98 -32.25
N LEU A 14 -19.48 1.99 -32.99
CA LEU A 14 -19.95 3.24 -32.40
C LEU A 14 -21.24 3.06 -31.60
N ALA A 15 -22.20 2.26 -32.09
CA ALA A 15 -23.42 1.95 -31.37
C ALA A 15 -23.16 1.15 -30.09
N LEU A 16 -22.19 0.21 -30.09
CA LEU A 16 -21.80 -0.55 -28.93
C LEU A 16 -21.08 0.33 -27.89
N ALA A 17 -20.25 1.27 -28.35
CA ALA A 17 -19.58 2.25 -27.49
C ALA A 17 -20.56 3.26 -26.88
N LEU A 18 -21.57 3.72 -27.64
CA LEU A 18 -22.63 4.60 -27.12
C LEU A 18 -23.56 3.89 -26.13
N VAL A 19 -23.92 2.64 -26.37
CA VAL A 19 -24.75 1.86 -25.45
C VAL A 19 -24.01 1.56 -24.15
N LEU A 20 -22.70 1.29 -24.21
CA LEU A 20 -21.84 1.12 -23.02
C LEU A 20 -21.66 2.45 -22.25
N ALA A 21 -21.53 3.57 -22.94
CA ALA A 21 -21.42 4.88 -22.31
C ALA A 21 -22.76 5.34 -21.65
N CYS A 22 -23.91 5.08 -22.30
CA CYS A 22 -25.22 5.35 -21.71
C CYS A 22 -25.52 4.46 -20.50
N SER A 23 -25.18 3.17 -20.55
CA SER A 23 -25.37 2.27 -19.39
C SER A 23 -24.46 2.64 -18.21
N ALA A 24 -23.28 3.20 -18.48
CA ALA A 24 -22.35 3.63 -17.45
C ALA A 24 -22.76 4.94 -16.75
N ALA A 25 -23.29 5.91 -17.48
CA ALA A 25 -23.82 7.14 -16.88
C ALA A 25 -25.08 6.87 -16.05
N GLN A 26 -25.90 5.90 -16.46
CA GLN A 26 -27.10 5.50 -15.74
C GLN A 26 -26.79 4.77 -14.42
N ALA A 27 -25.70 3.97 -14.37
CA ALA A 27 -25.32 3.23 -13.16
C ALA A 27 -24.89 4.13 -11.99
N ALA A 28 -24.25 5.28 -12.26
CA ALA A 28 -23.87 6.23 -11.20
C ALA A 28 -25.06 6.96 -10.57
N SER A 29 -26.20 7.00 -11.25
CA SER A 29 -27.44 7.61 -10.73
C SER A 29 -28.37 6.63 -10.01
N GLU A 30 -28.13 5.31 -10.12
CA GLU A 30 -28.99 4.30 -9.49
C GLU A 30 -28.85 4.27 -7.96
N PRO A 31 -29.97 4.24 -7.21
CA PRO A 31 -29.94 4.04 -5.77
C PRO A 31 -29.22 2.73 -5.41
N ASP A 32 -28.54 2.73 -4.27
CA ASP A 32 -27.81 1.56 -3.73
C ASP A 32 -26.72 0.99 -4.68
N THR A 33 -26.40 1.70 -5.78
CA THR A 33 -25.29 1.36 -6.70
C THR A 33 -24.16 2.36 -6.55
N LEU A 34 -22.99 1.92 -6.08
CA LEU A 34 -21.79 2.74 -5.93
C LEU A 34 -20.85 2.52 -7.10
N VAL A 35 -20.48 3.60 -7.79
CA VAL A 35 -19.52 3.57 -8.89
C VAL A 35 -18.22 4.24 -8.47
N ILE A 36 -17.12 3.47 -8.45
CA ILE A 36 -15.79 3.90 -8.02
C ILE A 36 -14.87 4.00 -9.24
N GLY A 37 -14.22 5.14 -9.44
CA GLY A 37 -13.11 5.30 -10.38
C GLY A 37 -11.77 5.01 -9.70
N TYR A 38 -10.93 4.18 -10.33
CA TYR A 38 -9.60 3.86 -9.84
C TYR A 38 -8.58 3.81 -11.00
N HIS A 39 -7.34 4.23 -10.75
CA HIS A 39 -6.33 4.36 -11.81
C HIS A 39 -5.66 3.04 -12.22
N ARG A 40 -5.80 1.98 -11.43
CA ARG A 40 -5.16 0.68 -11.64
C ARG A 40 -6.18 -0.42 -11.83
N THR A 41 -5.80 -1.46 -12.58
CA THR A 41 -6.61 -2.66 -12.77
C THR A 41 -6.18 -3.78 -11.83
N ALA A 42 -7.16 -4.53 -11.32
CA ALA A 42 -6.89 -5.81 -10.70
C ALA A 42 -6.63 -6.89 -11.78
N ASN A 43 -5.85 -7.90 -11.42
CA ASN A 43 -5.47 -8.96 -12.36
C ASN A 43 -5.71 -10.38 -11.81
N ASN A 44 -5.95 -10.53 -10.51
CA ASN A 44 -6.24 -11.81 -9.88
C ASN A 44 -6.91 -11.59 -8.52
N PHE A 45 -7.95 -12.36 -8.20
CA PHE A 45 -8.67 -12.30 -6.93
C PHE A 45 -8.41 -13.50 -6.00
N TYR A 46 -7.43 -14.35 -6.31
CA TYR A 46 -6.95 -15.33 -5.35
C TYR A 46 -6.14 -14.62 -4.24
N PRO A 47 -6.51 -14.75 -2.96
CA PRO A 47 -5.81 -14.07 -1.87
C PRO A 47 -4.31 -14.37 -1.80
N GLY A 48 -3.87 -15.54 -2.25
CA GLY A 48 -2.47 -15.93 -2.29
C GLY A 48 -1.69 -15.52 -3.55
N ALA A 49 -2.30 -14.82 -4.53
CA ALA A 49 -1.67 -14.63 -5.84
C ALA A 49 -0.66 -13.47 -5.87
N ASN A 50 -1.02 -12.32 -5.32
CA ASN A 50 -0.15 -11.14 -5.30
C ASN A 50 -0.67 -10.05 -4.35
N SER A 51 0.19 -9.06 -4.06
CA SER A 51 -0.03 -7.95 -3.15
C SER A 51 -0.30 -6.61 -3.85
N ALA A 52 -0.73 -6.61 -5.12
CA ALA A 52 -1.05 -5.37 -5.81
C ALA A 52 -2.29 -4.69 -5.19
N LEU A 53 -2.19 -3.39 -4.90
CA LEU A 53 -3.24 -2.62 -4.23
C LEU A 53 -4.65 -2.80 -4.82
N PRO A 54 -4.87 -2.79 -6.16
CA PRO A 54 -6.21 -3.01 -6.71
C PRO A 54 -6.78 -4.39 -6.39
N ASN A 55 -5.94 -5.44 -6.29
CA ASN A 55 -6.40 -6.77 -5.89
C ASN A 55 -6.76 -6.80 -4.41
N ILE A 56 -5.94 -6.18 -3.55
CA ILE A 56 -6.19 -6.10 -2.10
C ILE A 56 -7.53 -5.40 -1.84
N MET A 57 -7.76 -4.25 -2.47
CA MET A 57 -8.98 -3.47 -2.35
C MET A 57 -10.24 -4.29 -2.67
N VAL A 58 -10.21 -5.04 -3.78
CA VAL A 58 -11.34 -5.90 -4.17
C VAL A 58 -11.45 -7.11 -3.25
N ASN A 59 -10.34 -7.74 -2.88
CA ASN A 59 -10.32 -8.89 -1.99
C ASN A 59 -10.87 -8.56 -0.59
N MET A 60 -10.73 -7.33 -0.11
CA MET A 60 -11.39 -6.89 1.14
C MET A 60 -12.91 -6.94 1.07
N LEU A 61 -13.50 -6.81 -0.12
CA LEU A 61 -14.94 -6.92 -0.34
C LEU A 61 -15.41 -8.38 -0.53
N LEU A 62 -14.52 -9.25 -1.04
CA LEU A 62 -14.85 -10.63 -1.40
C LEU A 62 -14.57 -11.65 -0.29
N TYR A 63 -13.63 -11.36 0.62
CA TYR A 63 -13.16 -12.32 1.62
C TYR A 63 -13.18 -11.72 3.03
N ASP A 64 -13.17 -12.59 4.02
CA ASP A 64 -12.83 -12.27 5.40
C ASP A 64 -11.59 -13.06 5.84
N SER A 65 -10.89 -12.52 6.83
CA SER A 65 -9.76 -13.13 7.54
C SER A 65 -10.17 -13.61 8.93
N LEU A 66 -9.26 -14.27 9.63
CA LEU A 66 -9.52 -14.68 11.02
C LEU A 66 -9.72 -13.49 11.96
N VAL A 67 -8.89 -12.46 11.79
CA VAL A 67 -8.89 -11.23 12.60
C VAL A 67 -8.79 -10.00 11.69
N ILE A 68 -9.15 -8.84 12.19
CA ILE A 68 -9.09 -7.57 11.47
C ILE A 68 -8.59 -6.44 12.37
N HIS A 69 -7.79 -5.52 11.85
CA HIS A 69 -7.43 -4.29 12.56
C HIS A 69 -8.47 -3.19 12.34
N ASP A 70 -8.71 -2.40 13.37
CA ASP A 70 -9.40 -1.11 13.20
C ASP A 70 -8.41 -0.02 12.72
N HIS A 71 -8.93 1.19 12.52
CA HIS A 71 -8.13 2.35 12.09
C HIS A 71 -7.08 2.84 13.11
N LYS A 72 -7.12 2.31 14.34
CA LYS A 72 -6.13 2.58 15.42
C LYS A 72 -5.10 1.47 15.55
N GLY A 73 -5.19 0.43 14.72
CA GLY A 73 -4.31 -0.72 14.78
C GLY A 73 -4.70 -1.78 15.83
N ASN A 74 -5.88 -1.67 16.48
CA ASN A 74 -6.33 -2.68 17.42
C ASN A 74 -6.91 -3.89 16.66
N LEU A 75 -6.58 -5.09 17.13
CA LEU A 75 -7.10 -6.35 16.59
C LEU A 75 -8.50 -6.67 17.10
N HIS A 76 -9.37 -7.06 16.19
CA HIS A 76 -10.75 -7.45 16.46
C HIS A 76 -11.10 -8.81 15.86
N PRO A 77 -12.06 -9.55 16.45
CA PRO A 77 -12.63 -10.75 15.87
C PRO A 77 -13.23 -10.52 14.48
N ALA A 78 -13.03 -11.51 13.58
CA ALA A 78 -13.70 -11.59 12.28
C ALA A 78 -14.20 -13.03 12.06
N LEU A 79 -13.57 -13.89 11.25
CA LEU A 79 -13.94 -15.31 11.14
C LEU A 79 -13.59 -16.11 12.41
N ALA A 80 -12.61 -15.67 13.21
CA ALA A 80 -12.40 -16.17 14.55
C ALA A 80 -13.26 -15.37 15.55
N LYS A 81 -14.01 -16.04 16.41
CA LYS A 81 -14.76 -15.44 17.55
C LYS A 81 -13.80 -14.99 18.66
N SER A 82 -12.74 -15.77 18.87
CA SER A 82 -11.70 -15.53 19.87
C SER A 82 -10.44 -16.33 19.53
N TRP A 83 -9.35 -15.96 20.18
CA TRP A 83 -8.09 -16.72 20.09
C TRP A 83 -7.36 -16.69 21.44
N GLU A 84 -6.55 -17.70 21.63
CA GLU A 84 -5.71 -17.85 22.82
C GLU A 84 -4.27 -18.17 22.38
N LYS A 85 -3.32 -17.68 23.15
CA LYS A 85 -1.89 -17.92 22.95
C LYS A 85 -1.35 -18.73 24.11
N SER A 86 -0.55 -19.78 23.84
CA SER A 86 0.21 -20.50 24.86
C SER A 86 1.22 -19.58 25.57
N ASN A 87 1.63 -19.96 26.78
CA ASN A 87 2.57 -19.16 27.59
C ASN A 87 3.92 -18.95 26.90
N ASP A 88 4.39 -19.92 26.13
CA ASP A 88 5.62 -19.85 25.34
C ASP A 88 5.46 -19.05 24.04
N GLY A 89 4.23 -18.65 23.69
CA GLY A 89 3.91 -17.90 22.47
C GLY A 89 4.01 -18.69 21.18
N LEU A 90 4.24 -20.00 21.24
CA LEU A 90 4.43 -20.86 20.07
C LEU A 90 3.13 -21.43 19.51
N THR A 91 2.06 -21.43 20.28
CA THR A 91 0.79 -22.02 19.87
C THR A 91 -0.35 -21.02 19.99
N TRP A 92 -1.08 -20.82 18.87
CA TRP A 92 -2.25 -19.98 18.81
C TRP A 92 -3.47 -20.82 18.46
N THR A 93 -4.50 -20.79 19.31
CA THR A 93 -5.74 -21.54 19.11
C THR A 93 -6.87 -20.57 18.79
N PHE A 94 -7.51 -20.72 17.64
CA PHE A 94 -8.61 -19.87 17.17
C PHE A 94 -9.93 -20.63 17.26
N LYS A 95 -10.93 -20.03 17.92
CA LYS A 95 -12.32 -20.49 17.89
C LYS A 95 -13.04 -19.80 16.76
N LEU A 96 -13.45 -20.56 15.75
CA LEU A 96 -14.06 -20.06 14.52
C LEU A 96 -15.56 -19.83 14.69
N ARG A 97 -16.13 -19.00 13.82
CA ARG A 97 -17.57 -18.83 13.67
C ARG A 97 -18.16 -20.05 12.97
N ASP A 98 -19.37 -20.44 13.38
CA ASP A 98 -20.16 -21.59 12.88
C ASP A 98 -21.38 -21.15 12.05
N ASP A 99 -21.59 -19.83 11.94
CA ASP A 99 -22.69 -19.20 11.22
C ASP A 99 -22.29 -18.61 9.85
N VAL A 100 -21.04 -18.82 9.41
CA VAL A 100 -20.47 -18.27 8.17
C VAL A 100 -20.67 -19.23 7.00
N LYS A 101 -21.00 -18.64 5.82
CA LYS A 101 -21.07 -19.35 4.55
C LYS A 101 -20.21 -18.65 3.50
N PHE A 102 -19.64 -19.43 2.61
CA PHE A 102 -19.04 -18.94 1.38
C PHE A 102 -20.12 -18.49 0.38
N HIS A 103 -19.70 -17.71 -0.62
CA HIS A 103 -20.58 -17.30 -1.73
C HIS A 103 -21.16 -18.51 -2.49
N SER A 104 -20.52 -19.66 -2.44
CA SER A 104 -21.02 -20.93 -2.97
C SER A 104 -22.20 -21.53 -2.16
N GLY A 105 -22.49 -20.99 -0.98
CA GLY A 105 -23.47 -21.52 -0.02
C GLY A 105 -22.89 -22.57 0.94
N ARG A 106 -21.66 -23.05 0.73
CA ARG A 106 -20.97 -24.02 1.60
C ARG A 106 -20.62 -23.36 2.96
N LYS A 107 -20.69 -24.12 4.03
CA LYS A 107 -20.24 -23.66 5.37
C LYS A 107 -18.73 -23.49 5.43
N PHE A 108 -18.30 -22.44 6.09
CA PHE A 108 -16.90 -22.22 6.47
C PHE A 108 -16.52 -23.10 7.65
N THR A 109 -15.33 -23.71 7.62
CA THR A 109 -14.82 -24.60 8.65
C THR A 109 -13.31 -24.46 8.85
N ALA A 110 -12.76 -25.10 9.87
CA ALA A 110 -11.32 -25.18 10.15
C ALA A 110 -10.52 -25.80 8.97
N ALA A 111 -11.14 -26.64 8.15
CA ALA A 111 -10.51 -27.22 6.96
C ALA A 111 -10.13 -26.15 5.93
N ASP A 112 -10.93 -25.09 5.77
CA ASP A 112 -10.66 -24.00 4.86
C ASP A 112 -9.47 -23.16 5.32
N VAL A 113 -9.40 -22.89 6.62
CA VAL A 113 -8.26 -22.18 7.24
C VAL A 113 -6.97 -22.96 7.02
N LYS A 114 -6.99 -24.27 7.32
CA LYS A 114 -5.83 -25.14 7.12
C LYS A 114 -5.39 -25.17 5.67
N ALA A 115 -6.29 -25.42 4.74
CA ALA A 115 -6.00 -25.49 3.30
C ALA A 115 -5.36 -24.19 2.79
N HIS A 116 -5.90 -23.05 3.21
CA HIS A 116 -5.37 -21.76 2.81
C HIS A 116 -3.98 -21.48 3.43
N PHE A 117 -3.81 -21.68 4.74
CA PHE A 117 -2.55 -21.41 5.42
C PHE A 117 -1.42 -22.36 4.98
N ASP A 118 -1.71 -23.63 4.72
CA ASP A 118 -0.72 -24.55 4.16
C ASP A 118 -0.27 -24.13 2.76
N THR A 119 -1.19 -23.62 1.94
CA THR A 119 -0.86 -23.02 0.64
C THR A 119 -0.02 -21.76 0.81
N TRP A 120 -0.44 -20.83 1.65
CA TRP A 120 0.25 -19.56 1.88
C TRP A 120 1.67 -19.76 2.42
N LYS A 121 1.86 -20.69 3.36
CA LYS A 121 3.17 -21.07 3.89
C LYS A 121 4.15 -21.53 2.81
N SER A 122 3.66 -22.14 1.75
CA SER A 122 4.46 -22.70 0.65
C SER A 122 4.70 -21.73 -0.53
N LEU A 123 4.11 -20.53 -0.51
CA LEU A 123 4.28 -19.57 -1.60
C LEU A 123 5.73 -19.08 -1.70
N PRO A 124 6.28 -18.94 -2.91
CA PRO A 124 7.65 -18.45 -3.14
C PRO A 124 7.71 -16.92 -3.05
N THR A 125 7.12 -16.31 -2.02
CA THR A 125 7.04 -14.86 -1.86
C THR A 125 7.70 -14.44 -0.55
N ALA A 126 8.18 -13.19 -0.51
CA ALA A 126 8.64 -12.56 0.73
C ALA A 126 7.49 -12.35 1.76
N MET A 127 6.25 -12.56 1.34
CA MET A 127 5.04 -12.38 2.15
C MET A 127 4.47 -13.70 2.70
N LYS A 128 5.25 -14.77 2.68
CA LYS A 128 4.84 -16.04 3.30
C LYS A 128 4.81 -15.90 4.82
N ILE A 129 3.97 -16.72 5.47
CA ILE A 129 3.93 -16.80 6.95
C ILE A 129 5.12 -17.64 7.44
N ASP A 130 6.32 -17.04 7.49
CA ASP A 130 7.55 -17.75 7.85
C ASP A 130 7.53 -18.34 9.24
N ALA A 131 6.89 -17.65 10.18
CA ALA A 131 6.75 -18.13 11.56
C ALA A 131 5.88 -19.40 11.65
N LEU A 132 4.94 -19.63 10.72
CA LEU A 132 4.00 -20.74 10.79
C LEU A 132 4.69 -22.07 10.48
N GLU A 133 4.68 -22.99 11.44
CA GLU A 133 5.18 -24.36 11.29
C GLU A 133 4.07 -25.31 10.84
N GLU A 134 2.97 -25.35 11.57
CA GLU A 134 1.87 -26.32 11.38
C GLU A 134 0.51 -25.67 11.66
N VAL A 135 -0.50 -26.14 10.93
CA VAL A 135 -1.91 -25.88 11.22
C VAL A 135 -2.61 -27.20 11.52
N LYS A 136 -3.16 -27.34 12.72
CA LYS A 136 -3.88 -28.52 13.20
C LYS A 136 -5.36 -28.21 13.38
N ILE A 137 -6.21 -29.05 12.82
CA ILE A 137 -7.65 -29.03 13.06
C ILE A 137 -7.93 -29.79 14.35
N LEU A 138 -8.55 -29.14 15.33
CA LEU A 138 -8.97 -29.78 16.57
C LEU A 138 -10.43 -30.27 16.51
N ASP A 139 -11.28 -29.48 15.87
CA ASP A 139 -12.67 -29.78 15.48
C ASP A 139 -13.07 -28.88 14.30
N ASP A 140 -14.32 -28.99 13.81
CA ASP A 140 -14.82 -28.24 12.65
C ASP A 140 -14.69 -26.71 12.79
N TYR A 141 -14.64 -26.20 14.03
CA TYR A 141 -14.62 -24.78 14.34
C TYR A 141 -13.47 -24.39 15.29
N THR A 142 -12.47 -25.25 15.41
CA THR A 142 -11.27 -24.94 16.21
C THR A 142 -10.02 -25.30 15.41
N VAL A 143 -9.18 -24.31 15.17
CA VAL A 143 -7.88 -24.49 14.50
C VAL A 143 -6.76 -24.03 15.43
N GLN A 144 -5.67 -24.77 15.43
CA GLN A 144 -4.46 -24.48 16.19
C GLN A 144 -3.30 -24.26 15.21
N CYS A 145 -2.64 -23.10 15.35
CA CYS A 145 -1.45 -22.73 14.59
C CYS A 145 -0.23 -22.84 15.50
N ARG A 146 0.74 -23.67 15.13
CA ARG A 146 2.04 -23.76 15.79
C ARG A 146 3.06 -22.93 15.03
N LEU A 147 3.83 -22.15 15.76
CA LEU A 147 4.90 -21.30 15.24
C LEU A 147 6.27 -21.89 15.53
N LYS A 148 7.25 -21.63 14.67
CA LYS A 148 8.67 -21.98 14.82
C LYS A 148 9.36 -21.16 15.92
N TYR A 149 8.90 -19.92 16.10
CA TYR A 149 9.38 -18.96 17.10
C TYR A 149 8.23 -18.07 17.54
N PRO A 150 8.28 -17.56 18.80
CA PRO A 150 7.22 -16.72 19.32
C PRO A 150 7.25 -15.34 18.62
N THR A 151 6.10 -14.86 18.16
CA THR A 151 5.98 -13.53 17.53
C THR A 151 4.55 -13.01 17.57
N LEU A 152 4.40 -11.70 17.78
CA LEU A 152 3.13 -10.97 17.60
C LEU A 152 2.84 -10.67 16.13
N VAL A 153 3.86 -10.66 15.27
CA VAL A 153 3.71 -10.40 13.82
C VAL A 153 2.76 -11.39 13.16
N PHE A 154 2.64 -12.60 13.70
CA PHE A 154 1.72 -13.62 13.21
C PHE A 154 0.27 -13.11 13.13
N LEU A 155 -0.24 -12.46 14.19
CA LEU A 155 -1.60 -11.90 14.17
C LEU A 155 -1.75 -10.77 13.15
N THR A 156 -0.74 -9.91 13.02
CA THR A 156 -0.71 -8.86 12.00
C THR A 156 -0.77 -9.45 10.59
N MET A 157 0.03 -10.48 10.32
CA MET A 157 0.08 -11.16 9.01
C MET A 157 -1.26 -11.78 8.61
N ILE A 158 -1.98 -12.41 9.55
CA ILE A 158 -3.28 -13.04 9.29
C ILE A 158 -4.47 -12.07 9.38
N SER A 159 -4.22 -10.77 9.61
CA SER A 159 -5.24 -9.73 9.60
C SER A 159 -5.52 -9.24 8.18
N GLN A 160 -6.79 -8.99 7.89
CA GLN A 160 -7.23 -8.56 6.56
C GLN A 160 -6.66 -7.20 6.12
N THR A 161 -6.30 -6.35 7.05
CA THR A 161 -5.85 -4.98 6.78
C THR A 161 -4.40 -4.88 6.33
N GLU A 162 -3.60 -5.94 6.50
CA GLU A 162 -2.20 -5.92 6.07
C GLU A 162 -2.02 -6.36 4.61
N TRP A 163 -2.55 -7.54 4.28
CA TRP A 163 -2.29 -8.16 2.99
C TRP A 163 -3.50 -8.90 2.44
N SER A 164 -3.66 -8.95 1.13
CA SER A 164 -4.72 -9.75 0.51
C SER A 164 -4.63 -11.24 0.82
N TYR A 165 -3.48 -11.70 1.26
CA TYR A 165 -3.23 -13.12 1.59
C TYR A 165 -4.03 -13.63 2.78
N SER A 166 -4.44 -12.77 3.69
CA SER A 166 -5.16 -13.16 4.92
C SER A 166 -6.62 -13.58 4.69
N GLY A 167 -7.20 -13.22 3.54
CA GLY A 167 -8.58 -13.62 3.19
C GLY A 167 -8.69 -15.12 2.96
N ILE A 168 -9.67 -15.78 3.58
CA ILE A 168 -9.86 -17.24 3.46
C ILE A 168 -10.77 -17.57 2.27
N PRO A 169 -10.26 -18.22 1.21
CA PRO A 169 -11.06 -18.68 0.08
C PRO A 169 -11.78 -19.99 0.39
N ASP A 170 -12.83 -20.28 -0.37
CA ASP A 170 -13.48 -21.58 -0.37
C ASP A 170 -12.52 -22.66 -0.91
N ALA A 171 -12.06 -23.55 -0.03
CA ALA A 171 -11.07 -24.57 -0.36
C ALA A 171 -11.54 -25.53 -1.47
N GLU A 172 -12.84 -25.85 -1.52
CA GLU A 172 -13.40 -26.70 -2.58
C GLU A 172 -13.44 -25.96 -3.93
N ALA A 173 -13.71 -24.66 -3.94
CA ALA A 173 -13.62 -23.86 -5.16
C ALA A 173 -12.16 -23.74 -5.63
N VAL A 174 -11.21 -23.50 -4.73
CA VAL A 174 -9.77 -23.50 -5.06
C VAL A 174 -9.36 -24.84 -5.67
N LYS A 175 -9.76 -25.96 -5.07
CA LYS A 175 -9.48 -27.32 -5.59
C LYS A 175 -10.11 -27.56 -6.96
N LYS A 176 -11.36 -27.13 -7.16
CA LYS A 176 -12.11 -27.30 -8.41
C LYS A 176 -11.49 -26.53 -9.56
N TYR A 177 -11.13 -25.28 -9.35
CA TYR A 177 -10.65 -24.39 -10.42
C TYR A 177 -9.12 -24.35 -10.55
N GLY A 178 -8.38 -24.78 -9.53
CA GLY A 178 -6.92 -24.83 -9.56
C GLY A 178 -6.30 -23.49 -9.94
N LYS A 179 -5.49 -23.47 -11.00
CA LYS A 179 -4.81 -22.25 -11.51
C LYS A 179 -5.76 -21.15 -12.02
N ASP A 180 -6.99 -21.51 -12.33
CA ASP A 180 -8.01 -20.57 -12.83
C ASP A 180 -8.80 -19.91 -11.69
N TYR A 181 -8.60 -20.33 -10.43
CA TYR A 181 -9.18 -19.67 -9.27
C TYR A 181 -8.67 -18.22 -9.14
N GLY A 182 -9.59 -17.29 -8.97
CA GLY A 182 -9.27 -15.86 -8.91
C GLY A 182 -9.05 -15.19 -10.27
N VAL A 183 -9.05 -15.96 -11.36
CA VAL A 183 -8.88 -15.48 -12.75
C VAL A 183 -10.21 -15.46 -13.50
N LEU A 184 -11.06 -16.43 -13.24
CA LEU A 184 -12.43 -16.50 -13.75
C LEU A 184 -13.40 -15.98 -12.68
N PRO A 185 -14.34 -15.08 -13.00
CA PRO A 185 -15.29 -14.53 -12.02
C PRO A 185 -16.06 -15.63 -11.25
N GLU A 186 -16.53 -16.66 -11.95
CA GLU A 186 -17.28 -17.78 -11.39
C GLU A 186 -16.46 -18.69 -10.48
N SER A 187 -15.12 -18.59 -10.52
CA SER A 187 -14.25 -19.36 -9.63
C SER A 187 -14.15 -18.74 -8.24
N VAL A 188 -14.43 -17.44 -8.12
CA VAL A 188 -14.21 -16.68 -6.90
C VAL A 188 -15.31 -16.93 -5.88
N SER A 189 -14.97 -17.57 -4.77
CA SER A 189 -15.86 -17.84 -3.65
C SER A 189 -15.16 -17.50 -2.34
N GLY A 190 -15.59 -16.42 -1.71
CA GLY A 190 -15.15 -15.96 -0.39
C GLY A 190 -16.33 -15.91 0.57
N THR A 191 -16.11 -15.29 1.74
CA THR A 191 -17.12 -15.10 2.77
C THR A 191 -17.54 -13.62 2.88
N GLY A 192 -17.02 -12.75 2.03
CA GLY A 192 -17.18 -11.30 2.14
C GLY A 192 -18.59 -10.76 1.87
N PRO A 193 -18.80 -9.45 2.14
CA PRO A 193 -20.11 -8.82 1.98
C PRO A 193 -20.56 -8.62 0.53
N PHE A 194 -19.67 -8.84 -0.44
CA PHE A 194 -19.98 -8.75 -1.87
C PHE A 194 -19.50 -9.99 -2.62
N VAL A 195 -20.19 -10.31 -3.71
CA VAL A 195 -19.93 -11.42 -4.62
C VAL A 195 -19.49 -10.87 -5.97
N LEU A 196 -18.41 -11.42 -6.55
CA LEU A 196 -17.96 -11.04 -7.88
C LEU A 196 -18.93 -11.58 -8.94
N LYS A 197 -19.51 -10.70 -9.75
CA LYS A 197 -20.47 -11.05 -10.80
C LYS A 197 -19.90 -10.92 -12.20
N LYS A 198 -19.12 -9.86 -12.42
CA LYS A 198 -18.56 -9.61 -13.73
C LYS A 198 -17.20 -8.94 -13.61
N TRP A 199 -16.29 -9.33 -14.46
CA TRP A 199 -14.99 -8.70 -14.57
C TRP A 199 -14.58 -8.57 -16.03
N VAL A 200 -14.57 -7.34 -16.51
CA VAL A 200 -14.01 -6.98 -17.82
C VAL A 200 -12.62 -6.41 -17.58
N ARG A 201 -11.58 -7.19 -17.93
CA ARG A 201 -10.19 -6.84 -17.65
C ARG A 201 -9.85 -5.44 -18.16
N ALA A 202 -9.12 -4.68 -17.37
CA ALA A 202 -8.72 -3.29 -17.62
C ALA A 202 -9.90 -2.30 -17.84
N GLN A 203 -11.15 -2.69 -17.58
CA GLN A 203 -12.32 -1.83 -17.73
C GLN A 203 -13.12 -1.71 -16.43
N ALA A 204 -13.74 -2.79 -15.97
CA ALA A 204 -14.62 -2.74 -14.81
C ALA A 204 -14.76 -4.08 -14.08
N ILE A 205 -15.02 -3.97 -12.78
CA ILE A 205 -15.39 -5.06 -11.88
C ILE A 205 -16.77 -4.74 -11.33
N GLU A 206 -17.70 -5.71 -11.41
CA GLU A 206 -19.05 -5.58 -10.86
C GLU A 206 -19.23 -6.58 -9.72
N LEU A 207 -19.59 -6.03 -8.56
CA LEU A 207 -19.85 -6.79 -7.34
C LEU A 207 -21.32 -6.60 -6.95
N GLU A 208 -21.96 -7.66 -6.49
CA GLU A 208 -23.30 -7.62 -5.91
C GLU A 208 -23.27 -7.96 -4.42
N ARG A 209 -24.17 -7.38 -3.68
CA ARG A 209 -24.32 -7.64 -2.24
C ARG A 209 -24.53 -9.12 -1.97
N ASN A 210 -23.79 -9.67 -0.99
CA ASN A 210 -24.10 -10.95 -0.39
C ASN A 210 -25.27 -10.80 0.59
N PRO A 211 -26.47 -11.28 0.28
CA PRO A 211 -27.63 -11.09 1.15
C PRO A 211 -27.55 -11.92 2.44
N ASP A 212 -26.75 -12.97 2.46
CA ASP A 212 -26.56 -13.86 3.60
C ASP A 212 -25.51 -13.35 4.60
N TYR A 213 -24.77 -12.28 4.27
CA TYR A 213 -23.71 -11.75 5.11
C TYR A 213 -24.28 -11.19 6.42
N LYS A 214 -23.86 -11.73 7.56
CA LYS A 214 -24.32 -11.31 8.91
C LYS A 214 -23.25 -11.47 9.99
N TRP A 215 -22.00 -11.60 9.59
CA TRP A 215 -20.87 -11.86 10.48
C TRP A 215 -19.81 -10.75 10.45
N GLY A 216 -20.20 -9.53 10.07
CA GLY A 216 -19.31 -8.37 10.06
C GLY A 216 -18.69 -8.14 11.44
N SER A 217 -17.41 -7.75 11.44
CA SER A 217 -16.71 -7.39 12.66
C SER A 217 -17.32 -6.15 13.32
N LYS A 218 -17.22 -6.06 14.65
CA LYS A 218 -17.71 -4.92 15.45
C LYS A 218 -17.02 -3.57 15.16
N ILE A 219 -15.98 -3.56 14.32
CA ILE A 219 -15.39 -2.30 13.84
C ILE A 219 -16.33 -1.54 12.88
N TYR A 220 -17.33 -2.22 12.30
CA TYR A 220 -18.38 -1.63 11.48
C TYR A 220 -19.64 -1.37 12.29
N GLN A 221 -20.40 -0.33 11.93
CA GLN A 221 -21.71 -0.07 12.52
C GLN A 221 -22.74 -1.09 12.04
N ASN A 222 -22.63 -1.50 10.75
CA ASN A 222 -23.46 -2.53 10.15
C ASN A 222 -22.68 -3.86 10.10
N ALA A 223 -23.09 -4.83 10.87
CA ALA A 223 -22.52 -6.19 10.87
C ALA A 223 -23.26 -7.18 9.95
N GLY A 224 -24.36 -6.74 9.34
CA GLY A 224 -25.21 -7.53 8.44
C GLY A 224 -24.89 -7.29 6.96
N PRO A 225 -25.84 -7.57 6.04
CA PRO A 225 -25.66 -7.30 4.63
C PRO A 225 -25.36 -5.81 4.39
N ALA A 226 -24.47 -5.51 3.45
CA ALA A 226 -24.16 -4.14 3.07
C ALA A 226 -25.43 -3.38 2.65
N HIS A 227 -25.49 -2.07 2.90
CA HIS A 227 -26.61 -1.24 2.42
C HIS A 227 -26.63 -1.16 0.89
N LEU A 228 -25.46 -1.06 0.27
CA LEU A 228 -25.32 -1.05 -1.18
C LEU A 228 -25.72 -2.40 -1.78
N LYS A 229 -26.49 -2.36 -2.87
CA LYS A 229 -26.84 -3.55 -3.66
C LYS A 229 -25.75 -3.94 -4.64
N LYS A 230 -25.06 -2.93 -5.19
CA LYS A 230 -24.06 -3.12 -6.25
C LYS A 230 -22.88 -2.17 -6.05
N VAL A 231 -21.68 -2.66 -6.36
CA VAL A 231 -20.46 -1.84 -6.45
C VAL A 231 -19.82 -2.08 -7.81
N ILE A 232 -19.54 -1.00 -8.52
CA ILE A 232 -18.85 -1.03 -9.81
C ILE A 232 -17.53 -0.29 -9.64
N ILE A 233 -16.41 -0.97 -9.91
CA ILE A 233 -15.08 -0.37 -9.89
C ILE A 233 -14.62 -0.22 -11.33
N LYS A 234 -14.58 1.01 -11.84
CA LYS A 234 -14.10 1.34 -13.19
C LYS A 234 -12.62 1.64 -13.18
N THR A 235 -11.88 1.02 -14.09
CA THR A 235 -10.47 1.37 -14.32
C THR A 235 -10.39 2.54 -15.27
N ILE A 236 -9.94 3.69 -14.78
CA ILE A 236 -9.75 4.93 -15.56
C ILE A 236 -8.32 5.43 -15.25
N PRO A 237 -7.31 5.01 -16.01
CA PRO A 237 -5.90 5.31 -15.72
C PRO A 237 -5.59 6.82 -15.76
N GLU A 238 -6.11 7.53 -16.77
CA GLU A 238 -5.83 8.94 -16.98
C GLU A 238 -6.49 9.83 -15.93
N GLU A 239 -5.68 10.64 -15.22
CA GLU A 239 -6.13 11.53 -14.15
C GLU A 239 -7.24 12.48 -14.62
N ALA A 240 -7.02 13.18 -15.74
CA ALA A 240 -7.98 14.14 -16.26
C ALA A 240 -9.31 13.49 -16.67
N ALA A 241 -9.26 12.29 -17.27
CA ALA A 241 -10.47 11.54 -17.62
C ALA A 241 -11.25 11.10 -16.37
N ARG A 242 -10.54 10.68 -15.31
CA ARG A 242 -11.16 10.26 -14.05
C ARG A 242 -11.81 11.43 -13.32
N SER A 243 -11.10 12.58 -13.24
CA SER A 243 -11.66 13.82 -12.67
C SER A 243 -12.88 14.30 -13.45
N ALA A 244 -12.86 14.23 -14.79
CA ALA A 244 -14.00 14.59 -15.65
C ALA A 244 -15.19 13.63 -15.46
N ALA A 245 -14.95 12.31 -15.30
CA ALA A 245 -16.00 11.33 -15.01
C ALA A 245 -16.65 11.60 -13.63
N LEU A 246 -15.86 12.00 -12.63
CA LEU A 246 -16.38 12.42 -11.33
C LEU A 246 -17.27 13.67 -11.48
N GLU A 247 -16.83 14.68 -12.21
CA GLU A 247 -17.59 15.91 -12.44
C GLU A 247 -18.92 15.68 -13.15
N ARG A 248 -18.95 14.74 -14.10
CA ARG A 248 -20.17 14.36 -14.84
C ARG A 248 -21.06 13.37 -14.10
N GLN A 249 -20.69 12.99 -12.86
CA GLN A 249 -21.37 11.96 -12.08
C GLN A 249 -21.43 10.58 -12.76
N GLU A 250 -20.47 10.27 -13.61
CA GLU A 250 -20.28 8.93 -14.21
C GLU A 250 -19.62 7.95 -13.22
N ILE A 251 -18.97 8.51 -12.20
CA ILE A 251 -18.48 7.82 -11.01
C ILE A 251 -18.89 8.62 -9.77
N ASP A 252 -19.14 7.93 -8.67
CA ASP A 252 -19.50 8.53 -7.38
C ASP A 252 -18.27 8.90 -6.56
N ILE A 253 -17.19 8.12 -6.73
CA ILE A 253 -15.94 8.27 -6.01
C ILE A 253 -14.76 8.18 -7.00
N ASP A 254 -13.83 9.13 -6.91
CA ASP A 254 -12.47 8.99 -7.43
C ASP A 254 -11.53 8.66 -6.27
N LEU A 255 -11.06 7.42 -6.16
CA LEU A 255 -10.13 6.97 -5.11
C LEU A 255 -8.67 7.37 -5.36
N SER A 256 -8.39 8.03 -6.48
CA SER A 256 -7.03 8.41 -6.88
C SER A 256 -7.03 9.81 -7.48
N LEU A 257 -7.76 10.71 -6.82
CA LEU A 257 -7.88 12.10 -7.27
C LEU A 257 -6.49 12.75 -7.31
N SER A 258 -6.19 13.39 -8.43
CA SER A 258 -4.93 14.11 -8.63
C SER A 258 -4.83 15.33 -7.70
N THR A 259 -3.66 15.57 -7.12
CA THR A 259 -3.38 16.80 -6.35
C THR A 259 -3.50 18.07 -7.20
N LYS A 260 -3.39 17.96 -8.54
CA LYS A 260 -3.59 19.06 -9.50
C LYS A 260 -5.07 19.43 -9.64
N ASP A 261 -5.95 18.42 -9.65
CA ASP A 261 -7.39 18.62 -9.82
C ASP A 261 -8.12 18.91 -8.49
N ALA A 262 -7.56 18.46 -7.38
CA ALA A 262 -8.15 18.61 -6.06
C ALA A 262 -8.54 20.06 -5.71
N PRO A 263 -7.70 21.10 -5.94
CA PRO A 263 -8.08 22.50 -5.68
C PRO A 263 -9.29 22.95 -6.51
N ARG A 264 -9.35 22.55 -7.77
CA ARG A 264 -10.46 22.91 -8.69
C ARG A 264 -11.78 22.26 -8.29
N LEU A 265 -11.71 21.03 -7.80
CA LEU A 265 -12.88 20.26 -7.39
C LEU A 265 -13.36 20.61 -5.97
N LYS A 266 -12.44 21.12 -5.12
CA LYS A 266 -12.72 21.51 -3.75
C LYS A 266 -13.60 22.73 -3.68
N GLY A 267 -14.75 22.80 -3.80
CA GLY A 267 -15.66 23.94 -3.80
C GLY A 267 -16.82 23.75 -4.76
N LYS A 268 -16.80 22.66 -5.50
CA LYS A 268 -17.93 22.26 -6.32
C LYS A 268 -19.06 21.78 -5.41
N MET A 269 -20.22 22.38 -5.54
CA MET A 269 -21.39 22.07 -4.71
C MET A 269 -21.75 20.57 -4.80
N GLY A 270 -21.92 19.93 -3.65
CA GLY A 270 -22.23 18.51 -3.55
C GLY A 270 -21.03 17.55 -3.72
N LEU A 271 -19.82 18.08 -3.98
CA LEU A 271 -18.60 17.28 -4.11
C LEU A 271 -17.64 17.58 -2.96
N ALA A 272 -17.28 16.56 -2.20
CA ALA A 272 -16.23 16.65 -1.19
C ALA A 272 -14.89 16.16 -1.75
N VAL A 273 -13.82 16.87 -1.41
CA VAL A 273 -12.43 16.41 -1.63
C VAL A 273 -11.84 16.10 -0.26
N LEU A 274 -11.61 14.81 -0.03
CA LEU A 274 -11.05 14.29 1.21
C LEU A 274 -9.54 14.10 1.03
N ALA A 275 -8.77 14.50 2.03
CA ALA A 275 -7.33 14.24 2.11
C ALA A 275 -7.08 13.41 3.36
N THR A 276 -6.67 12.15 3.18
CA THR A 276 -6.41 11.22 4.28
C THR A 276 -4.91 10.89 4.30
N PRO A 277 -4.21 11.02 5.44
CA PRO A 277 -2.83 10.60 5.54
C PRO A 277 -2.65 9.15 5.08
N GLN A 278 -1.69 8.91 4.19
CA GLN A 278 -1.35 7.56 3.74
C GLN A 278 -0.29 6.95 4.65
N LEU A 279 -0.42 5.65 4.92
CA LEU A 279 0.64 4.87 5.56
C LEU A 279 1.67 4.42 4.51
N THR A 280 2.26 5.39 3.81
CA THR A 280 3.28 5.17 2.80
C THR A 280 4.59 5.81 3.25
N VAL A 281 5.63 5.00 3.29
CA VAL A 281 7.00 5.48 3.54
C VAL A 281 7.63 5.87 2.23
N HIS A 282 8.09 7.12 2.13
CA HIS A 282 8.78 7.68 0.97
C HIS A 282 10.21 8.00 1.33
N THR A 283 11.18 7.52 0.57
CA THR A 283 12.60 7.75 0.83
C THR A 283 13.42 7.97 -0.44
N ILE A 284 14.42 8.84 -0.32
CA ILE A 284 15.60 8.79 -1.18
C ILE A 284 16.66 7.99 -0.44
N GLY A 285 17.12 6.92 -1.03
CA GLY A 285 18.14 6.04 -0.46
C GLY A 285 19.48 6.20 -1.15
N PHE A 286 20.54 6.24 -0.37
CA PHE A 286 21.92 6.20 -0.84
C PHE A 286 22.34 4.74 -1.11
N ASN A 287 23.08 4.49 -2.18
CA ASN A 287 23.71 3.19 -2.36
C ASN A 287 24.99 3.12 -1.52
N HIS A 288 24.92 2.53 -0.34
CA HIS A 288 26.03 2.47 0.61
C HIS A 288 27.25 1.67 0.11
N LYS A 289 27.16 0.97 -1.03
CA LYS A 289 28.30 0.35 -1.70
C LYS A 289 29.13 1.32 -2.54
N LYS A 290 28.57 2.47 -2.90
CA LYS A 290 29.30 3.48 -3.68
C LYS A 290 30.21 4.30 -2.75
N PRO A 291 31.50 4.50 -3.09
CA PRO A 291 32.47 5.17 -2.21
C PRO A 291 32.01 6.56 -1.72
N MET A 292 31.34 7.34 -2.58
CA MET A 292 30.87 8.69 -2.23
C MET A 292 29.84 8.69 -1.09
N TRP A 293 29.10 7.59 -0.90
CA TRP A 293 28.05 7.49 0.13
C TRP A 293 28.50 6.74 1.39
N GLN A 294 29.73 6.25 1.47
CA GLN A 294 30.23 5.56 2.67
C GLN A 294 30.48 6.53 3.83
N ASP A 295 30.86 7.79 3.54
CA ASP A 295 31.06 8.81 4.55
C ASP A 295 29.71 9.32 5.09
N GLU A 296 29.47 9.14 6.40
CA GLU A 296 28.27 9.61 7.08
C GLU A 296 28.08 11.13 6.98
N LYS A 297 29.18 11.93 6.99
CA LYS A 297 29.12 13.39 6.85
C LYS A 297 28.54 13.80 5.50
N VAL A 298 28.92 13.10 4.43
CA VAL A 298 28.37 13.36 3.10
C VAL A 298 26.86 13.11 3.10
N ARG A 299 26.41 11.97 3.61
CA ARG A 299 24.97 11.65 3.66
C ARG A 299 24.19 12.67 4.52
N LYS A 300 24.73 13.06 5.69
CA LYS A 300 24.15 14.13 6.54
C LYS A 300 24.07 15.47 5.81
N ALA A 301 25.07 15.81 5.02
CA ALA A 301 25.03 17.04 4.21
C ALA A 301 23.83 17.02 3.25
N PHE A 302 23.57 15.90 2.59
CA PHE A 302 22.42 15.77 1.70
C PHE A 302 21.09 15.80 2.45
N MET A 303 20.99 15.26 3.66
CA MET A 303 19.80 15.41 4.49
C MET A 303 19.52 16.88 4.84
N HIS A 304 20.54 17.64 5.22
CA HIS A 304 20.42 19.08 5.51
C HIS A 304 20.16 19.94 4.26
N ALA A 305 20.43 19.43 3.07
CA ALA A 305 20.16 20.15 1.82
C ALA A 305 18.69 20.08 1.38
N VAL A 306 17.87 19.22 2.00
CA VAL A 306 16.47 18.99 1.58
C VAL A 306 15.52 19.95 2.29
N ASP A 307 14.87 20.81 1.50
CA ASP A 307 13.74 21.63 1.92
C ASP A 307 12.43 20.86 1.70
N GLN A 308 11.96 20.20 2.75
CA GLN A 308 10.73 19.43 2.75
C GLN A 308 9.49 20.28 2.40
N LYS A 309 9.43 21.54 2.88
CA LYS A 309 8.29 22.43 2.61
C LYS A 309 8.22 22.84 1.15
N ALA A 310 9.35 23.13 0.53
CA ALA A 310 9.41 23.42 -0.89
C ALA A 310 8.95 22.20 -1.72
N ILE A 311 9.33 20.98 -1.33
CA ILE A 311 8.88 19.76 -2.00
C ILE A 311 7.35 19.60 -1.87
N VAL A 312 6.78 19.77 -0.68
CA VAL A 312 5.33 19.71 -0.47
C VAL A 312 4.60 20.69 -1.38
N THR A 313 5.10 21.91 -1.49
CA THR A 313 4.47 22.95 -2.30
C THR A 313 4.55 22.63 -3.79
N VAL A 314 5.75 22.27 -4.29
CA VAL A 314 6.02 22.14 -5.73
C VAL A 314 5.58 20.80 -6.29
N ALA A 315 5.89 19.69 -5.58
CA ALA A 315 5.61 18.34 -6.08
C ALA A 315 4.23 17.82 -5.70
N TYR A 316 3.66 18.29 -4.59
CA TYR A 316 2.39 17.78 -4.06
C TYR A 316 1.28 18.83 -3.97
N ASN A 317 1.49 20.05 -4.51
CA ASN A 317 0.49 21.13 -4.47
C ASN A 317 -0.05 21.42 -3.05
N GLY A 318 0.76 21.22 -2.02
CA GLY A 318 0.38 21.37 -0.62
C GLY A 318 -0.34 20.14 0.00
N PHE A 319 -0.57 19.07 -0.75
CA PHE A 319 -1.27 17.85 -0.29
C PHE A 319 -0.28 16.76 0.14
N ALA A 320 0.66 17.12 0.99
CA ALA A 320 1.54 16.20 1.70
C ALA A 320 1.98 16.87 3.01
N GLU A 321 2.47 16.08 3.94
CA GLU A 321 3.09 16.59 5.18
C GLU A 321 4.60 16.49 5.07
N PRO A 322 5.36 17.54 5.45
CA PRO A 322 6.81 17.44 5.56
C PRO A 322 7.18 16.24 6.43
N ALA A 323 8.12 15.41 5.99
CA ALA A 323 8.60 14.31 6.82
C ALA A 323 9.18 14.87 8.14
N GLN A 324 8.81 14.24 9.23
CA GLN A 324 9.34 14.48 10.58
C GLN A 324 10.03 13.23 11.15
N GLY A 325 10.09 12.16 10.39
CA GLY A 325 10.67 10.87 10.70
C GLY A 325 10.67 9.97 9.47
N PHE A 326 11.04 8.73 9.67
CA PHE A 326 10.97 7.71 8.63
C PHE A 326 9.54 7.18 8.45
N PHE A 327 8.86 6.91 9.56
CA PHE A 327 7.47 6.45 9.53
C PHE A 327 6.48 7.62 9.47
N PRO A 328 5.34 7.50 8.75
CA PRO A 328 4.22 8.43 8.87
C PRO A 328 3.72 8.53 10.32
N GLU A 329 3.27 9.72 10.75
CA GLU A 329 2.83 9.95 12.13
C GLU A 329 1.74 8.98 12.62
N ALA A 330 0.84 8.58 11.74
CA ALA A 330 -0.23 7.64 12.05
C ALA A 330 0.24 6.18 12.20
N MET A 331 1.50 5.86 11.86
CA MET A 331 2.04 4.50 11.97
C MET A 331 2.49 4.25 13.43
N PRO A 332 2.11 3.11 14.05
CA PRO A 332 2.54 2.81 15.41
C PRO A 332 4.06 2.57 15.49
N GLY A 333 4.65 2.85 16.64
CA GLY A 333 6.08 2.60 16.88
C GLY A 333 7.01 3.73 16.48
N ASN A 334 6.49 4.88 16.07
CA ASN A 334 7.29 6.08 15.84
C ASN A 334 8.06 6.49 17.09
N LEU A 335 9.25 7.03 16.87
CA LEU A 335 9.96 7.76 17.91
C LEU A 335 9.10 8.95 18.38
N PRO A 336 9.03 9.25 19.70
CA PRO A 336 8.33 10.43 20.20
C PRO A 336 8.78 11.72 19.48
N LYS A 337 7.84 12.61 19.13
CA LYS A 337 8.11 13.83 18.37
C LYS A 337 9.23 14.70 18.95
N GLU A 338 9.27 14.82 20.28
CA GLU A 338 10.27 15.62 20.99
C GLU A 338 11.66 14.98 20.89
N GLU A 339 11.75 13.67 20.77
CA GLU A 339 13.01 12.96 20.57
C GLU A 339 13.42 13.00 19.10
N MET A 340 12.50 12.80 18.19
CA MET A 340 12.75 12.89 16.76
C MET A 340 13.21 14.29 16.36
N ALA A 341 12.60 15.34 16.89
CA ALA A 341 12.96 16.74 16.62
C ALA A 341 14.41 17.09 17.00
N LYS A 342 15.05 16.34 17.89
CA LYS A 342 16.45 16.53 18.26
C LYS A 342 17.44 15.95 17.26
N ILE A 343 17.01 14.97 16.47
CA ILE A 343 17.88 14.21 15.56
C ILE A 343 17.51 14.41 14.09
N PHE A 344 16.25 14.79 13.79
CA PHE A 344 15.81 14.98 12.42
C PHE A 344 16.47 16.23 11.82
N PRO A 345 17.10 16.14 10.63
CA PRO A 345 17.84 17.25 10.05
C PRO A 345 16.89 18.37 9.62
N THR A 346 17.23 19.59 10.05
CA THR A 346 16.58 20.81 9.54
C THR A 346 17.22 21.23 8.21
N TYR A 347 16.44 21.82 7.32
CA TYR A 347 16.97 22.43 6.10
C TYR A 347 18.01 23.50 6.42
N ASN A 348 19.24 23.25 6.10
CA ASN A 348 20.38 24.13 6.33
C ASN A 348 21.48 23.91 5.28
N PRO A 349 21.38 24.56 4.10
CA PRO A 349 22.34 24.37 3.03
C PRO A 349 23.76 24.88 3.38
N ASP A 350 23.91 25.83 4.35
CA ASP A 350 25.23 26.28 4.82
C ASP A 350 25.92 25.18 5.61
N LEU A 351 25.18 24.50 6.52
CA LEU A 351 25.69 23.34 7.23
C LEU A 351 26.01 22.19 6.27
N ALA A 352 25.15 21.96 5.27
CA ALA A 352 25.41 20.96 4.25
C ALA A 352 26.73 21.21 3.50
N ARG A 353 27.00 22.44 3.08
CA ARG A 353 28.27 22.84 2.45
C ARG A 353 29.46 22.61 3.38
N LYS A 354 29.33 23.02 4.65
CA LYS A 354 30.36 22.80 5.66
C LYS A 354 30.70 21.32 5.85
N LEU A 355 29.70 20.45 5.97
CA LEU A 355 29.89 19.02 6.11
C LEU A 355 30.58 18.39 4.89
N LEU A 356 30.26 18.86 3.69
CA LEU A 356 30.95 18.43 2.46
C LEU A 356 32.41 18.91 2.45
N ASP A 357 32.68 20.14 2.90
CA ASP A 357 34.07 20.65 3.05
C ASP A 357 34.88 19.82 4.04
N GLU A 358 34.28 19.45 5.18
CA GLU A 358 34.91 18.60 6.20
C GLU A 358 35.13 17.18 5.70
N ALA A 359 34.27 16.67 4.80
CA ALA A 359 34.41 15.37 4.15
C ALA A 359 35.42 15.37 2.98
N GLY A 360 36.07 16.52 2.73
CA GLY A 360 37.10 16.68 1.70
C GLY A 360 36.57 17.04 0.30
N TRP A 361 35.27 17.27 0.14
CA TRP A 361 34.66 17.72 -1.11
C TRP A 361 34.83 19.21 -1.28
N LYS A 362 35.78 19.66 -2.08
CA LYS A 362 36.09 21.11 -2.30
C LYS A 362 35.43 21.60 -3.58
N MET A 363 35.06 22.90 -3.60
CA MET A 363 34.46 23.50 -4.78
C MET A 363 35.47 23.48 -5.95
N GLY A 364 35.04 22.89 -7.06
CA GLY A 364 35.79 22.82 -8.31
C GLY A 364 35.25 23.77 -9.37
N SER A 365 35.69 23.59 -10.60
CA SER A 365 35.18 24.36 -11.74
C SER A 365 33.71 24.04 -12.02
N GLY A 366 32.95 25.00 -12.54
CA GLY A 366 31.54 24.82 -12.88
C GLY A 366 30.61 24.62 -11.68
N ASN A 367 30.98 25.11 -10.50
CA ASN A 367 30.21 25.00 -9.27
C ASN A 367 29.92 23.58 -8.80
N VAL A 368 30.73 22.59 -9.22
CA VAL A 368 30.64 21.20 -8.78
C VAL A 368 31.81 20.88 -7.87
N ARG A 369 31.50 20.28 -6.72
CA ARG A 369 32.52 19.84 -5.75
C ARG A 369 33.32 18.66 -6.31
N VAL A 370 34.58 18.59 -5.92
CA VAL A 370 35.54 17.56 -6.33
C VAL A 370 36.27 17.03 -5.10
N LYS A 371 36.47 15.72 -5.02
CA LYS A 371 37.33 15.05 -4.05
C LYS A 371 38.19 14.02 -4.79
N ASP A 372 39.51 14.08 -4.57
CA ASP A 372 40.50 13.17 -5.20
C ASP A 372 40.36 13.09 -6.74
N GLY A 373 40.07 14.25 -7.38
CA GLY A 373 39.84 14.34 -8.82
C GLY A 373 38.44 13.90 -9.30
N VAL A 374 37.61 13.33 -8.43
CA VAL A 374 36.26 12.85 -8.77
C VAL A 374 35.23 13.93 -8.50
N PRO A 375 34.45 14.37 -9.49
CA PRO A 375 33.37 15.33 -9.26
C PRO A 375 32.19 14.71 -8.51
N LEU A 376 31.48 15.50 -7.69
CA LEU A 376 30.26 15.07 -6.95
C LEU A 376 29.08 15.01 -7.91
N ARG A 377 29.15 14.04 -8.82
CA ARG A 377 28.11 13.71 -9.82
C ARG A 377 27.53 12.34 -9.53
N PHE A 378 26.21 12.23 -9.64
CA PHE A 378 25.50 10.98 -9.40
C PHE A 378 24.14 10.99 -10.08
N THR A 379 23.47 9.85 -10.10
CA THR A 379 22.16 9.69 -10.71
C THR A 379 21.12 9.23 -9.68
N ILE A 380 19.95 9.90 -9.67
CA ILE A 380 18.77 9.52 -8.91
C ILE A 380 17.88 8.67 -9.80
N TYR A 381 17.68 7.41 -9.46
CA TYR A 381 16.88 6.46 -10.20
C TYR A 381 15.44 6.49 -9.71
N VAL A 382 14.49 6.67 -10.63
CA VAL A 382 13.05 6.75 -10.39
C VAL A 382 12.29 5.93 -11.42
N TYR A 383 11.01 5.55 -11.13
CA TYR A 383 10.21 4.72 -12.03
C TYR A 383 8.79 5.25 -12.27
N THR A 384 8.46 6.44 -11.75
CA THR A 384 7.20 7.15 -12.07
C THR A 384 7.46 8.61 -12.38
N GLU A 385 6.56 9.23 -13.15
CA GLU A 385 6.62 10.65 -13.47
C GLU A 385 6.57 11.54 -12.22
N THR A 386 5.73 11.20 -11.24
CA THR A 386 5.66 11.92 -9.95
C THR A 386 6.98 11.89 -9.22
N GLN A 387 7.66 10.73 -9.18
CA GLN A 387 8.99 10.60 -8.58
C GLN A 387 10.03 11.40 -9.36
N ALA A 388 9.92 11.47 -10.70
CA ALA A 388 10.82 12.27 -11.53
C ALA A 388 10.65 13.77 -11.26
N GLN A 389 9.43 14.26 -11.12
CA GLN A 389 9.15 15.66 -10.76
C GLN A 389 9.75 15.99 -9.39
N LEU A 390 9.58 15.13 -8.39
CA LEU A 390 10.15 15.28 -7.07
C LEU A 390 11.69 15.26 -7.11
N ALA A 391 12.28 14.33 -7.85
CA ALA A 391 13.73 14.23 -8.02
C ALA A 391 14.31 15.48 -8.72
N THR A 392 13.55 16.13 -9.60
CA THR A 392 13.94 17.42 -10.19
C THR A 392 14.01 18.53 -9.17
N VAL A 393 13.10 18.59 -8.21
CA VAL A 393 13.18 19.56 -7.08
C VAL A 393 14.43 19.29 -6.24
N LEU A 394 14.71 18.02 -5.92
CA LEU A 394 15.92 17.63 -5.20
C LEU A 394 17.20 17.97 -5.99
N GLN A 395 17.20 17.79 -7.29
CA GLN A 395 18.32 18.15 -8.16
C GLN A 395 18.71 19.61 -7.99
N GLU A 396 17.75 20.53 -7.98
CA GLU A 396 18.01 21.96 -7.76
C GLU A 396 18.51 22.25 -6.33
N GLN A 397 17.98 21.56 -5.32
CA GLN A 397 18.42 21.70 -3.94
C GLN A 397 19.86 21.20 -3.76
N PHE A 398 20.23 20.09 -4.37
CA PHE A 398 21.58 19.53 -4.31
C PHE A 398 22.61 20.34 -5.10
N ARG A 399 22.20 21.00 -6.19
CA ARG A 399 23.07 21.97 -6.89
C ARG A 399 23.48 23.15 -6.00
N LYS A 400 22.61 23.60 -5.11
CA LYS A 400 22.93 24.68 -4.15
C LYS A 400 24.07 24.34 -3.19
N ILE A 401 24.35 23.07 -2.98
CA ILE A 401 25.45 22.61 -2.14
C ILE A 401 26.69 22.15 -2.94
N GLY A 402 26.66 22.33 -4.27
CA GLY A 402 27.77 22.00 -5.16
C GLY A 402 27.80 20.55 -5.65
N ALA A 403 26.65 19.86 -5.66
CA ALA A 403 26.51 18.57 -6.32
C ALA A 403 25.90 18.73 -7.73
N ASP A 404 26.10 17.74 -8.60
CA ASP A 404 25.56 17.73 -9.97
C ASP A 404 24.80 16.41 -10.22
N PRO A 405 23.58 16.27 -9.67
CA PRO A 405 22.78 15.08 -9.86
C PRO A 405 22.06 15.05 -11.21
N ALA A 406 21.94 13.85 -11.80
CA ALA A 406 21.05 13.54 -12.91
C ALA A 406 19.83 12.78 -12.40
N VAL A 407 18.70 12.88 -13.11
CA VAL A 407 17.49 12.08 -12.85
C VAL A 407 17.32 11.09 -13.99
N LYS A 408 17.11 9.80 -13.64
CA LYS A 408 16.89 8.73 -14.62
C LYS A 408 15.56 8.05 -14.34
N LEU A 409 14.56 8.39 -15.18
CA LEU A 409 13.27 7.70 -15.20
C LEU A 409 13.38 6.40 -15.99
N MET A 410 12.90 5.30 -15.41
CA MET A 410 12.98 3.96 -16.00
C MET A 410 11.63 3.25 -15.87
N GLU A 411 11.41 2.27 -16.74
CA GLU A 411 10.34 1.29 -16.55
C GLU A 411 10.63 0.47 -15.26
N TYR A 412 9.58 0.05 -14.54
CA TYR A 412 9.71 -0.54 -13.21
C TYR A 412 10.57 -1.82 -13.17
N ALA A 413 10.43 -2.72 -14.17
CA ALA A 413 11.24 -3.95 -14.20
C ALA A 413 12.72 -3.65 -14.48
N ALA A 414 13.00 -2.68 -15.35
CA ALA A 414 14.36 -2.21 -15.61
C ALA A 414 14.96 -1.52 -14.38
N TRP A 415 14.15 -0.71 -13.67
CA TRP A 415 14.54 -0.11 -12.40
C TRP A 415 14.89 -1.19 -11.36
N GLN A 416 14.03 -2.20 -11.17
CA GLN A 416 14.31 -3.30 -10.24
C GLN A 416 15.62 -4.05 -10.57
N LYS A 417 15.88 -4.27 -11.86
CA LYS A 417 17.13 -4.90 -12.31
C LYS A 417 18.33 -4.05 -11.91
N ALA A 418 18.32 -2.75 -12.25
CA ALA A 418 19.38 -1.81 -11.91
C ALA A 418 19.64 -1.74 -10.39
N MET A 419 18.57 -1.85 -9.58
CA MET A 419 18.71 -1.93 -8.11
C MET A 419 19.47 -3.17 -7.67
N ARG A 420 19.15 -4.34 -8.19
CA ARG A 420 19.80 -5.61 -7.83
C ARG A 420 21.25 -5.72 -8.35
N GLU A 421 21.57 -5.04 -9.44
CA GLU A 421 22.88 -5.02 -10.10
C GLU A 421 23.80 -3.90 -9.59
N TYR A 422 23.38 -3.16 -8.54
CA TYR A 422 24.17 -2.09 -7.89
C TYR A 422 24.47 -0.88 -8.80
N GLU A 423 23.71 -0.66 -9.86
CA GLU A 423 24.00 0.39 -10.84
C GLU A 423 23.75 1.80 -10.30
N HIS A 424 22.69 1.97 -9.51
CA HIS A 424 22.23 3.27 -9.01
C HIS A 424 23.22 3.89 -8.02
N ASP A 425 23.22 5.23 -7.96
CA ASP A 425 23.92 5.99 -6.93
C ASP A 425 22.94 6.36 -5.81
N MET A 426 21.78 6.92 -6.18
CA MET A 426 20.64 7.15 -5.31
C MET A 426 19.38 6.59 -5.95
N ARG A 427 18.39 6.25 -5.13
CA ARG A 427 17.11 5.76 -5.61
C ARG A 427 15.96 6.41 -4.84
N TYR A 428 14.85 6.68 -5.51
CA TYR A 428 13.58 6.91 -4.85
C TYR A 428 12.85 5.58 -4.68
N VAL A 429 12.21 5.40 -3.53
CA VAL A 429 11.27 4.32 -3.29
C VAL A 429 10.14 4.81 -2.39
N ASP A 430 8.99 4.30 -2.70
CA ASP A 430 7.80 4.36 -1.87
C ASP A 430 7.30 2.95 -1.58
N GLY A 431 6.71 2.79 -0.42
CA GLY A 431 6.07 1.54 -0.03
C GLY A 431 4.96 1.80 0.96
N THR A 432 3.78 1.32 0.60
CA THR A 432 2.59 1.40 1.41
C THR A 432 2.48 0.16 2.26
N THR A 433 2.35 0.33 3.58
CA THR A 433 2.24 -0.75 4.56
C THR A 433 1.41 -0.27 5.73
N SER A 434 0.57 -1.14 6.30
CA SER A 434 -0.24 -0.81 7.48
C SER A 434 0.55 -0.94 8.78
N SER A 435 1.73 -1.55 8.74
CA SER A 435 2.59 -1.72 9.90
C SER A 435 4.04 -1.33 9.61
N PRO A 436 4.82 -0.98 10.64
CA PRO A 436 6.23 -0.67 10.48
C PRO A 436 7.09 -1.88 10.07
N ASP A 437 6.59 -3.11 10.24
CA ASP A 437 7.33 -4.34 9.91
C ASP A 437 7.75 -4.39 8.44
N GLY A 438 6.82 -4.10 7.53
CA GLY A 438 7.08 -4.14 6.10
C GLY A 438 8.12 -3.13 5.65
N ALA A 439 8.05 -1.90 6.16
CA ALA A 439 9.00 -0.84 5.82
C ALA A 439 10.39 -1.09 6.45
N SER A 440 10.45 -1.59 7.68
CA SER A 440 11.70 -1.88 8.38
C SER A 440 12.52 -2.98 7.69
N TYR A 441 11.85 -3.98 7.11
CA TYR A 441 12.51 -5.07 6.38
C TYR A 441 13.38 -4.58 5.21
N TRP A 442 13.13 -3.39 4.67
CA TRP A 442 13.92 -2.82 3.57
C TRP A 442 15.32 -2.33 3.96
N TYR A 443 15.67 -2.37 5.25
CA TYR A 443 16.92 -1.80 5.77
C TYR A 443 17.70 -2.74 6.66
N VAL A 444 17.43 -4.05 6.58
CA VAL A 444 18.16 -5.09 7.31
C VAL A 444 19.12 -5.86 6.39
N CYS A 445 20.19 -6.44 6.96
CA CYS A 445 21.25 -7.08 6.19
C CYS A 445 20.76 -8.26 5.34
N ASN A 446 19.89 -9.11 5.88
CA ASN A 446 19.41 -10.31 5.20
C ASN A 446 18.44 -10.03 4.04
N SER A 447 18.02 -8.79 3.86
CA SER A 447 17.15 -8.35 2.75
C SER A 447 17.94 -7.74 1.56
N ILE A 448 19.25 -7.77 1.60
CA ILE A 448 20.11 -7.37 0.47
C ILE A 448 20.19 -8.51 -0.56
N PRO A 449 20.10 -8.26 -1.87
CA PRO A 449 19.92 -6.96 -2.53
C PRO A 449 18.46 -6.53 -2.66
N TYR A 450 17.51 -7.33 -2.27
CA TYR A 450 16.08 -7.08 -2.40
C TYR A 450 15.31 -7.54 -1.14
N PRO A 451 14.51 -6.68 -0.57
CA PRO A 451 14.18 -5.31 -0.97
C PRO A 451 15.14 -4.21 -0.47
N ASN A 452 16.23 -4.54 0.23
CA ASN A 452 17.23 -3.56 0.69
C ASN A 452 18.13 -3.06 -0.45
N HIS A 453 17.59 -2.13 -1.24
CA HIS A 453 18.34 -1.54 -2.36
C HIS A 453 19.32 -0.43 -1.94
N VAL A 454 19.35 -0.02 -0.68
CA VAL A 454 20.36 0.92 -0.18
C VAL A 454 21.65 0.23 0.23
N TYR A 455 21.61 -1.10 0.35
CA TYR A 455 22.77 -1.93 0.77
C TYR A 455 23.30 -1.56 2.15
N TRP A 456 22.45 -0.97 2.99
CA TRP A 456 22.74 -0.75 4.39
C TRP A 456 22.75 -2.08 5.12
N CYS A 457 23.83 -2.34 5.87
CA CYS A 457 23.96 -3.52 6.72
C CYS A 457 24.65 -3.09 8.01
N ASP A 458 23.93 -3.11 9.12
CA ASP A 458 24.37 -2.66 10.43
C ASP A 458 23.78 -3.58 11.51
N GLU A 459 24.64 -4.19 12.30
CA GLU A 459 24.26 -5.17 13.32
C GLU A 459 23.23 -4.61 14.31
N LYS A 460 23.37 -3.33 14.69
CA LYS A 460 22.46 -2.69 15.64
C LYS A 460 21.06 -2.48 15.04
N THR A 461 20.99 -2.13 13.75
CA THR A 461 19.73 -2.03 13.02
C THR A 461 19.03 -3.40 12.98
N ASP A 462 19.79 -4.46 12.68
CA ASP A 462 19.26 -5.84 12.65
C ASP A 462 18.80 -6.32 14.02
N GLU A 463 19.49 -5.94 15.10
CA GLU A 463 19.10 -6.27 16.49
C GLU A 463 17.74 -5.65 16.83
N PHE A 464 17.53 -4.37 16.52
CA PHE A 464 16.23 -3.74 16.73
C PHE A 464 15.14 -4.43 15.92
N TYR A 465 15.38 -4.66 14.64
CA TYR A 465 14.42 -5.38 13.79
C TYR A 465 14.12 -6.78 14.34
N LYS A 466 15.12 -7.55 14.74
CA LYS A 466 14.95 -8.86 15.34
C LYS A 466 14.05 -8.78 16.58
N THR A 467 14.25 -7.78 17.44
CA THR A 467 13.40 -7.56 18.63
C THR A 467 11.95 -7.34 18.22
N THR A 468 11.68 -6.54 17.17
CA THR A 468 10.31 -6.34 16.69
C THR A 468 9.64 -7.61 16.20
N GLN A 469 10.42 -8.57 15.71
CA GLN A 469 9.92 -9.82 15.15
C GLN A 469 9.73 -10.93 16.20
N THR A 470 10.46 -10.88 17.31
CA THR A 470 10.51 -12.03 18.25
C THR A 470 9.96 -11.74 19.64
N THR A 471 9.73 -10.48 20.02
CA THR A 471 9.13 -10.17 21.33
C THR A 471 7.63 -10.45 21.37
N LEU A 472 7.14 -10.88 22.52
CA LEU A 472 5.71 -11.03 22.83
C LEU A 472 5.15 -9.83 23.62
N ASN A 473 5.98 -8.82 23.86
CA ASN A 473 5.63 -7.60 24.56
C ASN A 473 5.44 -6.45 23.57
N GLU A 474 4.21 -6.01 23.34
CA GLU A 474 3.89 -4.95 22.36
C GLU A 474 4.60 -3.62 22.67
N ARG A 475 4.74 -3.25 23.94
CA ARG A 475 5.46 -2.02 24.31
C ARG A 475 6.94 -2.09 23.95
N GLU A 476 7.57 -3.23 24.18
CA GLU A 476 8.96 -3.48 23.79
C GLU A 476 9.12 -3.46 22.26
N ARG A 477 8.17 -4.07 21.55
CA ARG A 477 8.11 -4.09 20.08
C ARG A 477 8.03 -2.68 19.50
N LEU A 478 7.09 -1.86 19.98
CA LEU A 478 6.94 -0.48 19.53
C LEU A 478 8.18 0.37 19.87
N LYS A 479 8.78 0.18 21.05
CA LYS A 479 10.04 0.84 21.39
C LYS A 479 11.17 0.45 20.43
N ALA A 480 11.27 -0.82 20.07
CA ALA A 480 12.29 -1.30 19.13
C ALA A 480 12.13 -0.68 17.73
N PHE A 481 10.90 -0.44 17.25
CA PHE A 481 10.68 0.33 16.02
C PHE A 481 11.15 1.77 16.14
N GLY A 482 10.90 2.44 17.26
CA GLY A 482 11.40 3.80 17.49
C GLY A 482 12.94 3.88 17.50
N GLU A 483 13.61 2.91 18.11
CA GLU A 483 15.08 2.83 18.08
C GLU A 483 15.64 2.46 16.70
N PHE A 484 14.93 1.62 15.95
CA PHE A 484 15.24 1.35 14.54
C PHE A 484 15.15 2.63 13.69
N GLU A 485 14.07 3.38 13.83
CA GLU A 485 13.87 4.66 13.15
C GLU A 485 14.97 5.67 13.53
N ARG A 486 15.26 5.83 14.83
CA ARG A 486 16.36 6.64 15.34
C ARG A 486 17.66 6.32 14.61
N ARG A 487 18.00 5.04 14.50
CA ARG A 487 19.23 4.57 13.88
C ARG A 487 19.33 4.96 12.42
N LEU A 488 18.25 4.82 11.66
CA LEU A 488 18.23 5.20 10.25
C LEU A 488 18.49 6.71 10.07
N ILE A 489 17.90 7.54 10.92
CA ILE A 489 18.05 9.01 10.86
C ILE A 489 19.44 9.44 11.32
N GLU A 490 19.91 9.00 12.49
CA GLU A 490 21.21 9.39 13.03
C GLU A 490 22.38 8.99 12.13
N LYS A 491 22.26 7.82 11.47
CA LYS A 491 23.25 7.29 10.54
C LYS A 491 23.09 7.80 9.11
N ALA A 492 22.10 8.65 8.88
CA ALA A 492 21.80 9.17 7.55
C ALA A 492 21.72 8.06 6.50
N VAL A 493 21.00 6.98 6.82
CA VAL A 493 20.87 5.81 5.93
C VAL A 493 20.05 6.16 4.69
N ILE A 494 19.06 7.02 4.89
CA ILE A 494 18.12 7.51 3.87
C ILE A 494 17.79 8.97 4.12
N ILE A 495 17.18 9.61 3.14
CA ILE A 495 16.48 10.89 3.31
C ILE A 495 14.98 10.58 3.32
N PRO A 496 14.28 10.71 4.46
CA PRO A 496 12.83 10.65 4.49
C PRO A 496 12.22 11.75 3.62
N MET A 497 11.18 11.41 2.87
CA MET A 497 10.49 12.32 1.98
C MET A 497 9.09 12.62 2.51
N PRO A 498 8.43 13.72 2.08
CA PRO A 498 7.11 14.07 2.58
C PRO A 498 6.11 12.92 2.55
N HIS A 499 5.31 12.81 3.60
CA HIS A 499 4.25 11.82 3.69
C HIS A 499 3.03 12.29 2.90
N THR A 500 2.62 11.49 1.93
CA THR A 500 1.54 11.84 1.00
C THR A 500 0.16 11.69 1.62
N MET A 501 -0.79 12.45 1.09
CA MET A 501 -2.21 12.27 1.37
C MET A 501 -2.84 11.43 0.26
N MET A 502 -3.70 10.50 0.62
CA MET A 502 -4.64 9.91 -0.32
C MET A 502 -5.74 10.93 -0.60
N MET A 503 -5.82 11.35 -1.85
CA MET A 503 -6.84 12.29 -2.29
C MET A 503 -8.03 11.52 -2.84
N VAL A 504 -9.21 11.80 -2.31
CA VAL A 504 -10.47 11.17 -2.72
C VAL A 504 -11.50 12.24 -3.04
N GLY A 505 -12.02 12.19 -4.25
CA GLY A 505 -13.20 12.98 -4.63
C GLY A 505 -14.44 12.12 -4.43
N VAL A 506 -15.44 12.63 -3.70
CA VAL A 506 -16.68 11.89 -3.41
C VAL A 506 -17.89 12.80 -3.45
N TRP A 507 -18.94 12.36 -4.14
CA TRP A 507 -20.22 13.05 -4.14
C TRP A 507 -20.94 12.88 -2.79
N ASP A 508 -21.62 13.91 -2.33
CA ASP A 508 -22.36 13.95 -1.06
C ASP A 508 -23.58 13.01 -1.00
N THR A 509 -23.95 12.43 -2.14
CA THR A 509 -24.90 11.32 -2.23
C THR A 509 -24.38 10.03 -1.60
N VAL A 510 -23.06 9.88 -1.48
CA VAL A 510 -22.42 8.76 -0.77
C VAL A 510 -22.28 9.13 0.70
N LYS A 511 -22.88 8.34 1.58
CA LYS A 511 -22.87 8.54 3.03
C LYS A 511 -22.11 7.41 3.72
N ASP A 512 -21.62 7.69 4.92
CA ASP A 512 -20.98 6.72 5.82
C ASP A 512 -19.84 5.94 5.14
N LEU A 513 -19.07 6.62 4.27
CA LEU A 513 -17.91 6.06 3.59
C LEU A 513 -16.72 6.02 4.54
N ASN A 514 -16.21 4.83 4.83
CA ASN A 514 -15.00 4.62 5.59
C ASN A 514 -13.81 4.39 4.64
N LEU A 515 -12.85 5.32 4.65
CA LEU A 515 -11.61 5.22 3.88
C LEU A 515 -10.54 4.46 4.66
N HIS A 516 -9.86 3.54 3.97
CA HIS A 516 -8.71 2.83 4.52
C HIS A 516 -7.42 3.54 4.09
N PRO A 517 -6.51 3.90 5.02
CA PRO A 517 -5.33 4.71 4.72
C PRO A 517 -4.31 4.04 3.78
N VAL A 518 -4.45 2.73 3.54
CA VAL A 518 -3.60 1.94 2.65
C VAL A 518 -4.36 1.52 1.39
N HIS A 519 -5.57 0.98 1.55
CA HIS A 519 -6.28 0.28 0.47
C HIS A 519 -7.40 1.11 -0.17
N GLY A 520 -7.60 2.33 0.28
CA GLY A 520 -8.61 3.24 -0.25
C GLY A 520 -9.99 3.08 0.40
N ILE A 521 -10.49 1.87 0.52
CA ILE A 521 -11.79 1.58 1.14
C ILE A 521 -11.71 0.39 2.10
N TYR A 522 -12.56 0.40 3.12
CA TYR A 522 -12.90 -0.77 3.92
C TYR A 522 -13.99 -1.62 3.22
N LYS A 523 -14.65 -2.52 3.95
CA LYS A 523 -15.66 -3.47 3.41
C LYS A 523 -16.93 -2.84 2.85
N LEU A 524 -17.13 -1.52 2.91
CA LEU A 524 -18.32 -0.79 2.46
C LEU A 524 -19.63 -1.24 3.13
N LEU A 525 -19.54 -1.84 4.32
CA LEU A 525 -20.72 -2.31 5.07
C LEU A 525 -21.62 -1.15 5.51
N ASP A 526 -20.99 -0.05 5.95
CA ASP A 526 -21.70 1.14 6.46
C ASP A 526 -22.11 2.09 5.34
N ALA A 527 -21.42 2.02 4.18
CA ALA A 527 -21.62 2.95 3.07
C ALA A 527 -23.03 2.86 2.48
N LYS A 528 -23.64 4.03 2.21
CA LYS A 528 -24.99 4.18 1.68
C LYS A 528 -25.00 5.13 0.49
N LYS A 529 -25.88 4.87 -0.45
CA LYS A 529 -26.23 5.79 -1.54
C LYS A 529 -27.74 5.80 -1.72
N PRO A 530 -28.48 6.54 -0.87
CA PRO A 530 -29.92 6.66 -1.00
C PRO A 530 -30.29 7.27 -2.35
N GLY A 531 -31.46 6.93 -2.88
CA GLY A 531 -32.05 7.61 -4.04
C GLY A 531 -32.22 9.11 -3.77
N LYS A 532 -32.19 9.90 -4.85
CA LYS A 532 -32.48 11.33 -4.78
C LYS A 532 -33.94 11.58 -4.45
#